data_363d7169bf508b3b2cc27000b9cfe416
#
_entry.id   363d7169bf508b3b2cc27000b9cfe416
#
_cell.length_a   1.000
_cell.length_b   1.000
_cell.length_c   1.000
_cell.angle_alpha   90.00
_cell.angle_beta   90.00
_cell.angle_gamma   90.00
#
_symmetry.space_group_name_H-M   'P 1'
#
loop_
_entity.id
_entity.type
_entity.pdbx_description
1 polymer ?
#
loop_
_entity_poly.entity_id
_entity_poly.type
_entity_poly.pdbx_seq_one_letter_code
_entity_poly.pdbx_strand_id
1 'polypeptide(L)'
;VGSEMCIRDSYFPHFLTLRDKTTGEVIRTIHNAPFHNAAAAKVKGTPNLKAVFMWPRGHAKSTHMDIFVPLWLMFQPKRLINFMVVVGKSEDSATRLLGDIQAELEHNQRIIADFGKQQGNASWQDGEFKAANGVKFLACGRGQSPRGLRDREARPDYIVIDDLDDDELCRNEKRVHDITDWVKEALFGALDVGRGRFIMVGNL
;
A
#
# COMPACT_ATOMS: atom_id res chain seq x y z
N VAL A 1 -11.27 -2.21 -16.54
CA VAL A 1 -10.34 -1.33 -15.83
C VAL A 1 -9.00 -1.40 -16.54
N GLY A 2 -8.55 -0.26 -17.09
CA GLY A 2 -7.39 -0.15 -17.96
C GLY A 2 -6.04 -0.57 -17.32
N SER A 3 -4.95 -0.22 -17.99
CA SER A 3 -3.61 -0.38 -17.45
C SER A 3 -3.44 0.46 -16.18
N GLU A 4 -2.46 0.16 -15.32
CA GLU A 4 -2.13 0.97 -14.14
C GLU A 4 -1.89 2.44 -14.52
N MET A 5 -1.29 2.67 -15.68
CA MET A 5 -1.07 4.00 -16.23
C MET A 5 -2.38 4.78 -16.41
N CYS A 6 -3.42 4.14 -16.96
CA CYS A 6 -4.75 4.76 -17.08
C CYS A 6 -5.35 5.08 -15.71
N ILE A 7 -5.20 4.20 -14.73
CA ILE A 7 -5.75 4.42 -13.40
C ILE A 7 -5.03 5.60 -12.74
N ARG A 8 -3.70 5.62 -12.75
CA ARG A 8 -2.94 6.71 -12.16
C ARG A 8 -3.29 8.05 -12.79
N ASP A 9 -3.25 8.14 -14.11
CA ASP A 9 -3.49 9.40 -14.82
C ASP A 9 -4.95 9.85 -14.70
N SER A 10 -5.88 8.91 -14.59
CA SER A 10 -7.31 9.21 -14.50
C SER A 10 -7.78 9.49 -13.08
N TYR A 11 -7.34 8.72 -12.09
CA TYR A 11 -7.87 8.83 -10.72
C TYR A 11 -6.96 9.63 -9.79
N PHE A 12 -5.66 9.71 -10.05
CA PHE A 12 -4.69 10.36 -9.17
C PHE A 12 -3.88 11.48 -9.83
N PRO A 13 -4.49 12.39 -10.61
CA PRO A 13 -3.75 13.46 -11.29
C PRO A 13 -3.07 14.42 -10.32
N HIS A 14 -3.56 14.55 -9.08
CA HIS A 14 -3.00 15.43 -8.06
C HIS A 14 -1.61 14.95 -7.57
N PHE A 15 -1.32 13.64 -7.58
CA PHE A 15 0.02 13.12 -7.29
C PHE A 15 1.00 13.32 -8.44
N LEU A 16 0.49 13.61 -9.64
CA LEU A 16 1.28 13.74 -10.87
C LEU A 16 1.61 15.18 -11.22
N THR A 17 0.91 16.12 -10.61
CA THR A 17 0.96 17.51 -11.00
C THR A 17 1.57 18.34 -9.87
N LEU A 18 2.81 18.81 -10.09
CA LEU A 18 3.40 19.80 -9.20
C LEU A 18 2.82 21.18 -9.57
N ARG A 19 2.23 21.84 -8.59
CA ARG A 19 1.72 23.20 -8.72
C ARG A 19 2.53 24.17 -7.89
N ASP A 20 2.67 25.38 -8.40
CA ASP A 20 3.16 26.51 -7.61
C ASP A 20 2.22 26.75 -6.42
N LYS A 21 2.78 26.85 -5.22
CA LYS A 21 1.98 27.00 -4.00
C LYS A 21 1.31 28.38 -3.89
N THR A 22 1.82 29.36 -4.62
CA THR A 22 1.34 30.76 -4.56
C THR A 22 0.34 31.05 -5.68
N THR A 23 0.67 30.65 -6.90
CA THR A 23 -0.15 30.95 -8.10
C THR A 23 -1.14 29.84 -8.45
N GLY A 24 -0.94 28.62 -7.95
CA GLY A 24 -1.71 27.43 -8.34
C GLY A 24 -1.38 26.90 -9.74
N GLU A 25 -0.47 27.55 -10.46
CA GLU A 25 -0.08 27.15 -11.82
C GLU A 25 0.63 25.80 -11.84
N VAL A 26 0.42 25.04 -12.90
CA VAL A 26 1.09 23.75 -13.12
C VAL A 26 2.55 23.98 -13.49
N ILE A 27 3.45 23.65 -12.58
CA ILE A 27 4.89 23.70 -12.82
C ILE A 27 5.34 22.48 -13.64
N ARG A 28 4.84 21.30 -13.30
CA ARG A 28 5.29 20.05 -13.88
C ARG A 28 4.22 18.97 -13.76
N THR A 29 4.05 18.20 -14.83
CA THR A 29 3.33 16.92 -14.81
C THR A 29 4.35 15.78 -14.84
N ILE A 30 4.20 14.82 -13.92
CA ILE A 30 5.09 13.67 -13.79
C ILE A 30 4.39 12.45 -14.39
N HIS A 31 5.03 11.76 -15.33
CA HIS A 31 4.54 10.53 -15.92
C HIS A 31 5.18 9.31 -15.27
N ASN A 32 4.52 8.16 -15.38
CA ASN A 32 5.10 6.88 -14.97
C ASN A 32 6.35 6.58 -15.79
N ALA A 33 7.43 6.25 -15.11
CA ALA A 33 8.57 5.63 -15.75
C ALA A 33 8.26 4.16 -16.10
N PRO A 34 8.94 3.57 -17.11
CA PRO A 34 8.71 2.17 -17.48
C PRO A 34 8.83 1.17 -16.35
N PHE A 35 9.71 1.43 -15.38
CA PHE A 35 9.91 0.55 -14.23
C PHE A 35 8.70 0.55 -13.25
N HIS A 36 7.98 1.66 -13.12
CA HIS A 36 6.73 1.71 -12.34
C HIS A 36 5.69 0.76 -12.92
N ASN A 37 5.49 0.82 -14.25
CA ASN A 37 4.55 -0.05 -14.94
C ASN A 37 4.96 -1.52 -14.88
N ALA A 38 6.27 -1.80 -15.02
CA ALA A 38 6.80 -3.15 -14.90
C ALA A 38 6.59 -3.73 -13.50
N ALA A 39 6.84 -2.93 -12.45
CA ALA A 39 6.63 -3.34 -11.08
C ALA A 39 5.15 -3.64 -10.79
N ALA A 40 4.23 -2.77 -11.19
CA ALA A 40 2.80 -2.98 -11.04
C ALA A 40 2.29 -4.20 -11.81
N ALA A 41 2.73 -4.39 -13.05
CA ALA A 41 2.42 -5.58 -13.85
C ALA A 41 2.91 -6.86 -13.17
N LYS A 42 4.11 -6.84 -12.58
CA LYS A 42 4.66 -7.93 -11.78
C LYS A 42 3.79 -8.26 -10.58
N VAL A 43 3.39 -7.24 -9.81
CA VAL A 43 2.54 -7.42 -8.63
C VAL A 43 1.17 -7.99 -9.02
N LYS A 44 0.56 -7.49 -10.10
CA LYS A 44 -0.72 -8.00 -10.61
C LYS A 44 -0.62 -9.43 -11.09
N GLY A 45 0.40 -9.71 -11.90
CA GLY A 45 0.57 -11.00 -12.59
C GLY A 45 1.02 -12.16 -11.69
N THR A 46 1.49 -11.86 -10.47
CA THR A 46 2.03 -12.87 -9.55
C THR A 46 1.27 -12.87 -8.23
N PRO A 47 0.23 -13.69 -8.05
CA PRO A 47 -0.64 -13.66 -6.88
C PRO A 47 0.04 -13.94 -5.54
N ASN A 48 1.14 -14.68 -5.53
CA ASN A 48 1.93 -15.04 -4.34
C ASN A 48 3.33 -14.39 -4.35
N LEU A 49 3.43 -13.20 -4.92
CA LEU A 49 4.69 -12.46 -5.05
C LEU A 49 5.30 -12.16 -3.69
N LYS A 50 6.61 -12.40 -3.57
CA LYS A 50 7.47 -11.90 -2.50
C LYS A 50 8.58 -11.11 -3.16
N ALA A 51 8.59 -9.79 -2.94
CA ALA A 51 9.51 -8.89 -3.64
C ALA A 51 9.97 -7.73 -2.77
N VAL A 52 11.20 -7.30 -3.03
CA VAL A 52 11.73 -6.04 -2.53
C VAL A 52 11.87 -5.10 -3.73
N PHE A 53 11.27 -3.93 -3.64
CA PHE A 53 11.41 -2.86 -4.62
C PHE A 53 12.30 -1.77 -4.05
N MET A 54 13.51 -1.67 -4.59
CA MET A 54 14.49 -0.66 -4.18
C MET A 54 14.61 0.39 -5.27
N TRP A 55 14.11 1.59 -4.98
CA TRP A 55 14.17 2.73 -5.91
C TRP A 55 14.85 3.92 -5.24
N PRO A 56 15.54 4.78 -6.01
CA PRO A 56 16.10 6.01 -5.46
C PRO A 56 15.04 6.91 -4.81
N ARG A 57 15.45 7.75 -3.90
CA ARG A 57 14.57 8.76 -3.29
C ARG A 57 13.93 9.64 -4.37
N GLY A 58 12.66 10.04 -4.17
CA GLY A 58 11.92 10.87 -5.12
C GLY A 58 11.32 10.11 -6.32
N HIS A 59 11.47 8.78 -6.39
CA HIS A 59 10.89 7.97 -7.46
C HIS A 59 9.49 7.39 -7.12
N ALA A 60 8.80 8.03 -6.19
CA ALA A 60 7.40 7.74 -5.83
C ALA A 60 7.10 6.27 -5.45
N LYS A 61 8.05 5.58 -4.81
CA LYS A 61 7.92 4.17 -4.43
C LYS A 61 6.70 3.91 -3.53
N SER A 62 6.58 4.67 -2.42
CA SER A 62 5.45 4.54 -1.49
C SER A 62 4.13 4.85 -2.18
N THR A 63 4.07 5.95 -2.93
CA THR A 63 2.88 6.33 -3.70
C THR A 63 2.43 5.21 -4.64
N HIS A 64 3.36 4.50 -5.30
CA HIS A 64 3.02 3.38 -6.17
C HIS A 64 2.62 2.14 -5.39
N MET A 65 3.46 1.67 -4.47
CA MET A 65 3.28 0.36 -3.84
C MET A 65 2.28 0.38 -2.71
N ASP A 66 2.14 1.52 -2.00
CA ASP A 66 1.23 1.63 -0.87
C ASP A 66 -0.16 2.13 -1.30
N ILE A 67 -0.26 2.94 -2.38
CA ILE A 67 -1.53 3.57 -2.78
C ILE A 67 -2.03 3.06 -4.13
N PHE A 68 -1.28 3.33 -5.23
CA PHE A 68 -1.82 3.09 -6.58
C PHE A 68 -2.01 1.62 -6.92
N VAL A 69 -1.01 0.79 -6.62
CA VAL A 69 -1.07 -0.64 -6.94
C VAL A 69 -2.18 -1.33 -6.16
N PRO A 70 -2.29 -1.19 -4.82
CA PRO A 70 -3.38 -1.83 -4.09
C PRO A 70 -4.76 -1.32 -4.51
N LEU A 71 -4.96 -0.02 -4.73
CA LEU A 71 -6.24 0.51 -5.23
C LEU A 71 -6.56 -0.02 -6.63
N TRP A 72 -5.57 -0.12 -7.51
CA TRP A 72 -5.74 -0.74 -8.82
C TRP A 72 -6.15 -2.21 -8.73
N LEU A 73 -5.56 -2.99 -7.83
CA LEU A 73 -5.91 -4.40 -7.61
C LEU A 73 -7.30 -4.55 -6.99
N MET A 74 -7.68 -3.63 -6.11
CA MET A 74 -8.98 -3.57 -5.45
C MET A 74 -10.13 -3.35 -6.45
N PHE A 75 -9.90 -2.48 -7.44
CA PHE A 75 -10.91 -2.09 -8.45
C PHE A 75 -10.84 -2.90 -9.75
N GLN A 76 -10.10 -4.00 -9.79
CA GLN A 76 -10.18 -4.91 -10.96
C GLN A 76 -11.58 -5.52 -11.06
N PRO A 77 -12.09 -5.85 -12.27
CA PRO A 77 -13.39 -6.51 -12.45
C PRO A 77 -13.53 -7.78 -11.61
N LYS A 78 -12.46 -8.57 -11.54
CA LYS A 78 -12.28 -9.61 -10.54
C LYS A 78 -11.32 -9.06 -9.51
N ARG A 79 -11.82 -8.67 -8.35
CA ARG A 79 -11.02 -8.13 -7.26
C ARG A 79 -9.84 -9.04 -6.91
N LEU A 80 -8.64 -8.47 -6.84
CA LEU A 80 -7.39 -9.22 -6.68
C LEU A 80 -6.80 -9.11 -5.28
N ILE A 81 -7.33 -8.22 -4.43
CA ILE A 81 -6.99 -8.14 -2.99
C ILE A 81 -8.27 -8.07 -2.15
N ASN A 82 -8.22 -8.64 -0.94
CA ASN A 82 -9.33 -8.64 0.02
C ASN A 82 -8.92 -8.09 1.37
N PHE A 83 -7.65 -8.23 1.73
CA PHE A 83 -7.14 -7.76 3.01
C PHE A 83 -5.70 -7.25 2.85
N MET A 84 -5.55 -5.93 2.97
CA MET A 84 -4.26 -5.26 2.92
C MET A 84 -3.76 -4.90 4.31
N VAL A 85 -2.47 -5.12 4.55
CA VAL A 85 -1.76 -4.66 5.74
C VAL A 85 -0.62 -3.76 5.31
N VAL A 86 -0.58 -2.55 5.86
CA VAL A 86 0.54 -1.61 5.73
C VAL A 86 1.38 -1.71 6.98
N VAL A 87 2.67 -1.94 6.82
CA VAL A 87 3.63 -2.08 7.90
C VAL A 87 4.62 -0.91 7.87
N GLY A 88 4.72 -0.20 8.98
CA GLY A 88 5.68 0.90 9.16
C GLY A 88 6.60 0.69 10.36
N LYS A 89 7.56 1.60 10.55
CA LYS A 89 8.47 1.58 11.71
C LYS A 89 7.74 1.69 13.06
N SER A 90 6.56 2.29 13.06
CA SER A 90 5.64 2.36 14.20
C SER A 90 4.20 2.26 13.71
N GLU A 91 3.26 1.99 14.62
CA GLU A 91 1.83 2.00 14.32
C GLU A 91 1.37 3.36 13.78
N ASP A 92 1.81 4.45 14.40
CA ASP A 92 1.49 5.81 13.93
C ASP A 92 2.00 6.09 12.53
N SER A 93 3.17 5.56 12.15
CA SER A 93 3.69 5.74 10.80
C SER A 93 2.90 4.92 9.78
N ALA A 94 2.55 3.69 10.12
CA ALA A 94 1.70 2.83 9.29
C ALA A 94 0.28 3.42 9.14
N THR A 95 -0.29 3.96 10.22
CA THR A 95 -1.59 4.65 10.21
C THR A 95 -1.59 5.85 9.28
N ARG A 96 -0.52 6.65 9.27
CA ARG A 96 -0.39 7.78 8.33
C ARG A 96 -0.33 7.32 6.87
N LEU A 97 0.46 6.28 6.57
CA LEU A 97 0.52 5.71 5.22
C LEU A 97 -0.84 5.17 4.78
N LEU A 98 -1.55 4.51 5.68
CA LEU A 98 -2.89 4.00 5.41
C LEU A 98 -3.93 5.12 5.27
N GLY A 99 -3.74 6.24 5.97
CA GLY A 99 -4.59 7.42 5.89
C GLY A 99 -4.64 8.02 4.49
N ASP A 100 -3.55 7.95 3.72
CA ASP A 100 -3.53 8.41 2.33
C ASP A 100 -4.49 7.57 1.45
N ILE A 101 -4.52 6.24 1.65
CA ILE A 101 -5.50 5.37 0.97
C ILE A 101 -6.92 5.70 1.40
N GLN A 102 -7.13 5.88 2.70
CA GLN A 102 -8.45 6.20 3.27
C GLN A 102 -8.99 7.51 2.69
N ALA A 103 -8.15 8.55 2.62
CA ALA A 103 -8.51 9.83 2.02
C ALA A 103 -8.89 9.72 0.54
N GLU A 104 -8.16 8.92 -0.24
CA GLU A 104 -8.50 8.66 -1.64
C GLU A 104 -9.85 7.94 -1.79
N LEU A 105 -10.11 6.95 -0.97
CA LEU A 105 -11.38 6.22 -0.99
C LEU A 105 -12.58 7.06 -0.54
N GLU A 106 -12.34 8.06 0.31
CA GLU A 106 -13.37 8.94 0.87
C GLU A 106 -13.66 10.16 -0.01
N HIS A 107 -12.62 10.76 -0.58
CA HIS A 107 -12.73 12.09 -1.21
C HIS A 107 -12.47 12.13 -2.71
N ASN A 108 -11.88 11.08 -3.30
CA ASN A 108 -11.58 11.08 -4.72
C ASN A 108 -12.86 10.96 -5.56
N GLN A 109 -13.28 12.09 -6.16
CA GLN A 109 -14.53 12.19 -6.91
C GLN A 109 -14.59 11.24 -8.12
N ARG A 110 -13.46 10.87 -8.71
CA ARG A 110 -13.42 9.93 -9.84
C ARG A 110 -13.63 8.50 -9.37
N ILE A 111 -13.02 8.13 -8.24
CA ILE A 111 -13.28 6.82 -7.60
C ILE A 111 -14.75 6.73 -7.22
N ILE A 112 -15.31 7.79 -6.63
CA ILE A 112 -16.73 7.82 -6.24
C ILE A 112 -17.65 7.71 -7.46
N ALA A 113 -17.34 8.40 -8.56
CA ALA A 113 -18.16 8.38 -9.77
C ALA A 113 -18.19 6.99 -10.43
N ASP A 114 -17.05 6.30 -10.49
CA ASP A 114 -16.92 5.03 -11.21
C ASP A 114 -17.22 3.79 -10.36
N PHE A 115 -16.93 3.85 -9.05
CA PHE A 115 -17.03 2.71 -8.14
C PHE A 115 -17.97 2.94 -6.94
N GLY A 116 -18.57 4.13 -6.85
CA GLY A 116 -19.41 4.52 -5.72
C GLY A 116 -18.60 4.92 -4.48
N LYS A 117 -19.31 5.39 -3.46
CA LYS A 117 -18.69 5.73 -2.16
C LYS A 117 -18.11 4.46 -1.54
N GLN A 118 -16.84 4.54 -1.16
CA GLN A 118 -16.10 3.41 -0.58
C GLN A 118 -16.14 3.39 0.95
N GLN A 119 -16.51 4.49 1.60
CA GLN A 119 -16.81 4.49 3.03
C GLN A 119 -18.03 3.62 3.29
N GLY A 120 -17.81 2.47 3.91
CA GLY A 120 -18.86 1.51 4.24
C GLY A 120 -19.50 1.79 5.60
N ASN A 121 -20.58 1.06 5.91
CA ASN A 121 -21.22 1.09 7.23
C ASN A 121 -20.45 0.30 8.31
N ALA A 122 -19.36 -0.37 7.93
CA ALA A 122 -18.46 -1.08 8.83
C ALA A 122 -17.44 -0.10 9.46
N SER A 123 -16.51 -0.61 10.28
CA SER A 123 -15.45 0.20 10.89
C SER A 123 -14.74 1.07 9.86
N TRP A 124 -14.72 2.38 10.10
CA TRP A 124 -14.00 3.38 9.32
C TRP A 124 -13.18 4.24 10.27
N GLN A 125 -12.15 3.63 10.85
CA GLN A 125 -11.31 4.24 11.87
C GLN A 125 -9.90 4.44 11.33
N ASP A 126 -9.17 5.39 11.89
CA ASP A 126 -7.76 5.56 11.59
C ASP A 126 -7.01 4.26 11.90
N GLY A 127 -6.19 3.82 10.96
CA GLY A 127 -5.40 2.60 11.09
C GLY A 127 -6.15 1.28 10.83
N GLU A 128 -7.49 1.26 10.85
CA GLU A 128 -8.28 0.07 10.50
C GLU A 128 -9.63 0.44 9.90
N PHE A 129 -9.87 0.03 8.65
CA PHE A 129 -11.17 0.24 8.02
C PHE A 129 -11.50 -0.85 6.99
N LYS A 130 -12.78 -0.92 6.63
CA LYS A 130 -13.30 -1.81 5.60
C LYS A 130 -14.08 -1.01 4.56
N ALA A 131 -13.62 -1.07 3.32
CA ALA A 131 -14.26 -0.41 2.20
C ALA A 131 -15.62 -1.05 1.85
N ALA A 132 -16.51 -0.29 1.22
CA ALA A 132 -17.86 -0.76 0.84
C ALA A 132 -17.82 -1.99 -0.06
N ASN A 133 -16.79 -2.13 -0.91
CA ASN A 133 -16.58 -3.34 -1.71
C ASN A 133 -16.04 -4.53 -0.91
N GLY A 134 -15.83 -4.39 0.40
CA GLY A 134 -15.45 -5.45 1.33
C GLY A 134 -13.95 -5.66 1.51
N VAL A 135 -13.07 -4.85 0.90
CA VAL A 135 -11.63 -4.90 1.17
C VAL A 135 -11.34 -4.33 2.54
N LYS A 136 -10.59 -5.08 3.35
CA LYS A 136 -10.12 -4.65 4.67
C LYS A 136 -8.73 -4.04 4.55
N PHE A 137 -8.48 -3.00 5.35
CA PHE A 137 -7.21 -2.31 5.47
C PHE A 137 -6.81 -2.23 6.93
N LEU A 138 -5.51 -2.45 7.23
CA LEU A 138 -4.98 -2.43 8.58
C LEU A 138 -3.56 -1.88 8.59
N ALA A 139 -3.29 -0.96 9.52
CA ALA A 139 -1.96 -0.48 9.86
C ALA A 139 -1.32 -1.39 10.92
N CYS A 140 -0.03 -1.65 10.79
CA CYS A 140 0.72 -2.47 11.73
C CYS A 140 2.10 -1.84 11.97
N GLY A 141 2.47 -1.66 13.20
CA GLY A 141 3.81 -1.22 13.58
C GLY A 141 4.81 -2.37 13.61
N ARG A 142 6.09 -2.04 13.43
CA ARG A 142 7.21 -2.96 13.59
C ARG A 142 7.15 -3.69 14.94
N GLY A 143 7.30 -5.02 14.92
CA GLY A 143 7.31 -5.84 16.12
C GLY A 143 5.93 -6.11 16.75
N GLN A 144 4.86 -5.55 16.22
CA GLN A 144 3.52 -5.88 16.71
C GLN A 144 3.15 -7.33 16.37
N SER A 145 2.37 -7.95 17.26
CA SER A 145 1.92 -9.32 17.04
C SER A 145 0.87 -9.39 15.94
N PRO A 146 1.09 -10.15 14.87
CA PRO A 146 0.10 -10.32 13.82
C PRO A 146 -1.09 -11.19 14.24
N ARG A 147 -1.21 -11.56 15.51
CA ARG A 147 -2.33 -12.38 16.01
C ARG A 147 -3.70 -11.71 15.84
N GLY A 148 -3.74 -10.39 15.63
CA GLY A 148 -4.95 -9.64 15.24
C GLY A 148 -5.16 -9.51 13.74
N LEU A 149 -4.22 -9.96 12.89
CA LEU A 149 -4.28 -9.82 11.43
C LEU A 149 -5.22 -10.84 10.77
N ARG A 150 -6.34 -11.15 11.40
CA ARG A 150 -7.38 -11.98 10.79
C ARG A 150 -8.69 -11.22 10.79
N ASP A 151 -9.32 -11.10 9.64
CA ASP A 151 -10.72 -10.68 9.55
C ASP A 151 -11.57 -11.95 9.45
N ARG A 152 -12.08 -12.41 10.58
CA ARG A 152 -12.77 -13.71 10.73
C ARG A 152 -11.81 -14.86 10.33
N GLU A 153 -12.01 -15.45 9.15
CA GLU A 153 -11.15 -16.51 8.59
C GLU A 153 -10.18 -16.01 7.52
N ALA A 154 -10.30 -14.73 7.08
CA ALA A 154 -9.48 -14.17 6.02
C ALA A 154 -8.09 -13.78 6.53
N ARG A 155 -7.05 -14.19 5.77
CA ARG A 155 -5.66 -13.79 5.97
C ARG A 155 -5.32 -12.62 5.04
N PRO A 156 -4.35 -11.77 5.39
CA PRO A 156 -3.84 -10.76 4.48
C PRO A 156 -3.39 -11.36 3.15
N ASP A 157 -3.84 -10.80 2.05
CA ASP A 157 -3.41 -11.16 0.70
C ASP A 157 -2.57 -10.08 0.02
N TYR A 158 -2.33 -8.97 0.74
CA TYR A 158 -1.39 -7.92 0.37
C TYR A 158 -0.75 -7.33 1.63
N ILE A 159 0.53 -7.59 1.85
CA ILE A 159 1.31 -6.96 2.91
C ILE A 159 2.36 -6.08 2.26
N VAL A 160 2.38 -4.80 2.59
CA VAL A 160 3.44 -3.87 2.19
C VAL A 160 4.17 -3.34 3.40
N ILE A 161 5.49 -3.36 3.33
CA ILE A 161 6.39 -2.79 4.33
C ILE A 161 7.06 -1.57 3.70
N ASP A 162 6.85 -0.40 4.28
CA ASP A 162 7.55 0.83 3.89
C ASP A 162 8.23 1.48 5.10
N ASP A 163 9.45 1.95 4.86
CA ASP A 163 10.29 2.64 5.86
C ASP A 163 10.37 1.89 7.22
N LEU A 164 10.68 0.58 7.17
CA LEU A 164 10.81 -0.26 8.36
C LEU A 164 12.05 0.08 9.19
N ASP A 165 13.10 0.51 8.52
CA ASP A 165 14.42 0.73 9.11
C ASP A 165 14.60 2.17 9.60
N ASP A 166 15.40 2.31 10.63
CA ASP A 166 15.97 3.56 11.10
C ASP A 166 17.46 3.38 11.43
N ASP A 167 18.21 4.48 11.51
CA ASP A 167 19.65 4.45 11.73
C ASP A 167 20.04 3.76 13.05
N GLU A 168 19.19 3.84 14.05
CA GLU A 168 19.41 3.21 15.35
C GLU A 168 19.26 1.69 15.25
N LEU A 169 18.26 1.23 14.51
CA LEU A 169 18.05 -0.19 14.25
C LEU A 169 19.22 -0.80 13.50
N CYS A 170 19.66 -0.16 12.41
CA CYS A 170 20.71 -0.66 11.55
C CYS A 170 22.08 -0.80 12.26
N ARG A 171 22.29 -0.06 13.36
CA ARG A 171 23.51 -0.15 14.18
C ARG A 171 23.52 -1.30 15.19
N ASN A 172 22.41 -1.98 15.38
CA ASN A 172 22.26 -3.03 16.39
C ASN A 172 21.90 -4.37 15.73
N GLU A 173 22.92 -5.21 15.52
CA GLU A 173 22.78 -6.52 14.86
C GLU A 173 21.67 -7.40 15.49
N LYS A 174 21.57 -7.40 16.81
CA LYS A 174 20.54 -8.17 17.50
C LYS A 174 19.15 -7.69 17.13
N ARG A 175 18.90 -6.37 17.14
CA ARG A 175 17.61 -5.80 16.73
C ARG A 175 17.29 -6.08 15.26
N VAL A 176 18.28 -6.02 14.37
CA VAL A 176 18.13 -6.39 12.96
C VAL A 176 17.70 -7.86 12.83
N HIS A 177 18.35 -8.74 13.61
CA HIS A 177 18.00 -10.16 13.62
C HIS A 177 16.56 -10.38 14.14
N ASP A 178 16.22 -9.80 15.30
CA ASP A 178 14.90 -9.92 15.92
C ASP A 178 13.77 -9.46 14.96
N ILE A 179 14.02 -8.38 14.20
CA ILE A 179 13.04 -7.88 13.22
C ILE A 179 12.99 -8.76 11.98
N THR A 180 14.13 -9.27 11.53
CA THR A 180 14.17 -10.21 10.41
C THR A 180 13.38 -11.47 10.73
N ASP A 181 13.52 -11.99 11.93
CA ASP A 181 12.76 -13.14 12.40
C ASP A 181 11.28 -12.82 12.54
N TRP A 182 10.95 -11.66 13.11
CA TRP A 182 9.57 -11.20 13.16
C TRP A 182 8.92 -11.10 11.77
N VAL A 183 9.62 -10.56 10.77
CA VAL A 183 9.13 -10.50 9.38
C VAL A 183 8.88 -11.90 8.83
N LYS A 184 9.83 -12.82 9.03
CA LYS A 184 9.73 -14.20 8.51
C LYS A 184 8.65 -15.00 9.21
N GLU A 185 8.62 -14.98 10.53
CA GLU A 185 7.75 -15.83 11.32
C GLU A 185 6.34 -15.25 11.46
N ALA A 186 6.26 -13.95 11.71
CA ALA A 186 5.01 -13.31 12.02
C ALA A 186 4.27 -12.84 10.76
N LEU A 187 4.91 -12.04 9.90
CA LEU A 187 4.24 -11.47 8.73
C LEU A 187 4.06 -12.50 7.61
N PHE A 188 5.10 -13.28 7.28
CA PHE A 188 4.94 -14.36 6.30
C PHE A 188 3.99 -15.45 6.78
N GLY A 189 4.02 -15.77 8.09
CA GLY A 189 3.09 -16.70 8.68
C GLY A 189 1.64 -16.25 8.70
N ALA A 190 1.39 -14.94 8.68
CA ALA A 190 0.05 -14.36 8.61
C ALA A 190 -0.51 -14.31 7.18
N LEU A 191 0.35 -14.33 6.17
CA LEU A 191 -0.02 -14.15 4.77
C LEU A 191 -0.91 -15.28 4.25
N ASP A 192 -1.79 -14.97 3.30
CA ASP A 192 -2.57 -15.99 2.57
C ASP A 192 -1.65 -16.90 1.75
N VAL A 193 -1.80 -18.22 1.91
CA VAL A 193 -0.88 -19.20 1.35
C VAL A 193 -0.93 -19.25 -0.18
N GLY A 194 -2.10 -18.97 -0.78
CA GLY A 194 -2.31 -19.12 -2.23
C GLY A 194 -2.18 -17.82 -3.02
N ARG A 195 -2.39 -16.67 -2.35
CA ARG A 195 -2.53 -15.37 -3.01
C ARG A 195 -1.82 -14.22 -2.31
N GLY A 196 -1.04 -14.54 -1.30
CA GLY A 196 -0.40 -13.54 -0.44
C GLY A 196 0.76 -12.82 -1.12
N ARG A 197 0.56 -11.55 -1.49
CA ARG A 197 1.61 -10.65 -1.97
C ARG A 197 2.33 -10.02 -0.79
N PHE A 198 3.63 -10.20 -0.74
CA PHE A 198 4.49 -9.59 0.26
C PHE A 198 5.47 -8.65 -0.45
N ILE A 199 5.36 -7.38 -0.16
CA ILE A 199 6.11 -6.31 -0.81
C ILE A 199 6.89 -5.54 0.23
N MET A 200 8.17 -5.39 0.03
CA MET A 200 9.02 -4.50 0.82
C MET A 200 9.52 -3.37 -0.07
N VAL A 201 9.42 -2.17 0.42
CA VAL A 201 9.83 -0.96 -0.32
C VAL A 201 11.01 -0.32 0.39
N GLY A 202 12.06 -0.06 -0.36
CA GLY A 202 13.30 0.48 0.20
C GLY A 202 13.95 1.55 -0.67
N ASN A 203 14.90 2.27 -0.08
CA ASN A 203 15.77 3.20 -0.80
C ASN A 203 17.03 2.48 -1.27
N LEU A 204 17.52 2.86 -2.46
CA LEU A 204 18.87 2.54 -2.93
C LEU A 204 19.88 3.46 -2.23
#